data_39d248801678928d4f6d0e8f6a50e8d1
#
_entry.id   39d248801678928d4f6d0e8f6a50e8d1
#
_cell.length_a   1.000
_cell.length_b   1.000
_cell.length_c   1.000
_cell.angle_alpha   90.00
_cell.angle_beta   90.00
_cell.angle_gamma   90.00
#
_symmetry.space_group_name_H-M   'P 1'
#
loop_
_entity.id
_entity.type
_entity.pdbx_description
1 polymer ?
#
loop_
_entity_poly.entity_id
_entity_poly.type
_entity_poly.pdbx_seq_one_letter_code
_entity_poly.pdbx_strand_id
1 'polypeptide(L)'
;GKTFLVKNFFDSQPCLFVYVSGMKNSPLKQQLKNFTKVLESVWFQGIAVPSNWLEAFETLTHLIENSDKKQNIVVFLDELPWLATPKSKMLEALDYYWNRYWSNNSKIKLIVCGSAASWMIKNIIYNKGGLYNRITRQFRLEPFSLKETKDFLSSNRVQLNYRHVLEIYMVTGGVPYYLTHLRQKLSAAQNIDAMAFQPQGILYQDFEILFASLFDDEHQYTDIIRVVAEHRYGIMQEELLKQCKHVTSGGRGIEKLKNLEAAGFLTSFLSDGRRKKGIYYRLIDEYSAFYLKWIEPLKKSSQKFSKIS
;
A
#
# COMPACT_ATOMS: atom_id res chain seq x y z
N GLY A 1 8.24 1.77 4.73
CA GLY A 1 6.86 1.33 4.58
C GLY A 1 6.46 0.21 5.57
N LYS A 2 5.30 -0.41 5.37
CA LYS A 2 4.72 -1.43 6.26
C LYS A 2 5.68 -2.58 6.58
N THR A 3 6.23 -3.18 5.53
CA THR A 3 7.19 -4.28 5.63
C THR A 3 8.40 -3.93 6.47
N PHE A 4 9.00 -2.75 6.22
CA PHE A 4 10.14 -2.26 6.97
C PHE A 4 9.83 -2.11 8.47
N LEU A 5 8.68 -1.51 8.80
CA LEU A 5 8.26 -1.30 10.19
C LEU A 5 8.18 -2.63 10.95
N VAL A 6 7.50 -3.63 10.39
CA VAL A 6 7.32 -4.92 11.03
C VAL A 6 8.66 -5.66 11.16
N LYS A 7 9.45 -5.72 10.08
CA LYS A 7 10.77 -6.40 10.12
C LYS A 7 11.71 -5.74 11.12
N ASN A 8 11.85 -4.43 11.07
CA ASN A 8 12.74 -3.69 11.97
C ASN A 8 12.32 -3.83 13.44
N PHE A 9 11.02 -3.92 13.73
CA PHE A 9 10.54 -4.13 15.10
C PHE A 9 10.89 -5.53 15.62
N PHE A 10 10.73 -6.57 14.81
CA PHE A 10 10.99 -7.95 15.23
C PHE A 10 12.44 -8.41 15.08
N ASP A 11 13.28 -7.68 14.34
CA ASP A 11 14.70 -7.99 14.17
C ASP A 11 15.47 -8.05 15.50
N SER A 12 15.06 -7.24 16.48
CA SER A 12 15.63 -7.22 17.83
C SER A 12 14.86 -8.05 18.87
N GLN A 13 13.79 -8.74 18.49
CA GLN A 13 12.94 -9.47 19.42
C GLN A 13 13.26 -10.98 19.40
N PRO A 14 13.34 -11.65 20.58
CA PRO A 14 13.54 -13.09 20.64
C PRO A 14 12.27 -13.85 20.20
N CYS A 15 12.14 -14.10 18.89
CA CYS A 15 11.01 -14.84 18.33
C CYS A 15 11.42 -15.63 17.08
N LEU A 16 10.67 -16.68 16.76
CA LEU A 16 10.67 -17.23 15.41
C LEU A 16 9.86 -16.30 14.49
N PHE A 17 10.52 -15.73 13.50
CA PHE A 17 9.92 -14.77 12.60
C PHE A 17 9.69 -15.37 11.21
N VAL A 18 8.45 -15.78 10.93
CA VAL A 18 8.01 -16.35 9.66
C VAL A 18 7.49 -15.23 8.77
N TYR A 19 8.32 -14.73 7.88
CA TYR A 19 7.99 -13.65 6.95
C TYR A 19 7.70 -14.18 5.55
N VAL A 20 6.45 -14.10 5.12
CA VAL A 20 6.00 -14.49 3.79
C VAL A 20 5.42 -13.29 3.06
N SER A 21 5.98 -12.96 1.90
CA SER A 21 5.45 -11.91 1.04
C SER A 21 4.73 -12.50 -0.18
N GLY A 22 3.53 -12.03 -0.44
CA GLY A 22 2.80 -12.36 -1.67
C GLY A 22 3.53 -11.84 -2.90
N MET A 23 3.42 -12.58 -3.99
CA MET A 23 3.99 -12.21 -5.29
C MET A 23 2.85 -11.83 -6.25
N LYS A 24 2.86 -10.59 -6.74
CA LYS A 24 1.84 -10.08 -7.67
C LYS A 24 1.77 -10.96 -8.93
N ASN A 25 0.56 -11.31 -9.36
CA ASN A 25 0.30 -12.10 -10.57
C ASN A 25 0.96 -13.50 -10.60
N SER A 26 1.35 -14.03 -9.46
CA SER A 26 2.02 -15.33 -9.38
C SER A 26 1.00 -16.47 -9.18
N PRO A 27 1.18 -17.61 -9.85
CA PRO A 27 0.30 -18.76 -9.69
C PRO A 27 0.42 -19.38 -8.29
N LEU A 28 -0.65 -20.03 -7.82
CA LEU A 28 -0.73 -20.64 -6.49
C LEU A 28 0.49 -21.52 -6.17
N LYS A 29 0.89 -22.39 -7.12
CA LYS A 29 2.05 -23.28 -6.94
C LYS A 29 3.34 -22.52 -6.58
N GLN A 30 3.55 -21.34 -7.17
CA GLN A 30 4.74 -20.52 -6.89
C GLN A 30 4.63 -19.83 -5.53
N GLN A 31 3.43 -19.38 -5.13
CA GLN A 31 3.17 -18.83 -3.80
C GLN A 31 3.47 -19.88 -2.72
N LEU A 32 2.96 -21.10 -2.89
CA LEU A 32 3.19 -22.20 -1.97
C LEU A 32 4.66 -22.62 -1.90
N LYS A 33 5.37 -22.66 -3.04
CA LYS A 33 6.81 -22.90 -3.06
C LYS A 33 7.59 -21.81 -2.29
N ASN A 34 7.22 -20.55 -2.44
CA ASN A 34 7.81 -19.46 -1.68
C ASN A 34 7.54 -19.61 -0.17
N PHE A 35 6.30 -19.92 0.19
CA PHE A 35 5.91 -20.20 1.57
C PHE A 35 6.74 -21.32 2.17
N THR A 36 6.89 -22.46 1.48
CA THR A 36 7.68 -23.60 1.92
C THR A 36 9.15 -23.24 2.15
N LYS A 37 9.76 -22.49 1.21
CA LYS A 37 11.15 -22.03 1.37
C LYS A 37 11.35 -21.16 2.61
N VAL A 38 10.37 -20.33 2.97
CA VAL A 38 10.43 -19.56 4.20
C VAL A 38 10.39 -20.47 5.41
N LEU A 39 9.50 -21.46 5.45
CA LEU A 39 9.44 -22.44 6.54
C LEU A 39 10.75 -23.21 6.67
N GLU A 40 11.32 -23.69 5.56
CA GLU A 40 12.60 -24.38 5.53
C GLU A 40 13.73 -23.52 6.12
N SER A 41 13.73 -22.21 5.81
CA SER A 41 14.75 -21.29 6.33
C SER A 41 14.61 -21.00 7.83
N VAL A 42 13.38 -21.06 8.36
CA VAL A 42 13.12 -20.81 9.80
C VAL A 42 13.38 -22.04 10.65
N TRP A 43 13.01 -23.24 10.16
CA TRP A 43 13.14 -24.50 10.92
C TRP A 43 14.33 -25.39 10.49
N PHE A 44 15.10 -24.97 9.48
CA PHE A 44 16.31 -25.67 9.00
C PHE A 44 16.08 -27.14 8.64
N GLN A 45 14.93 -27.47 8.05
CA GLN A 45 14.59 -28.83 7.64
C GLN A 45 13.89 -28.85 6.27
N GLY A 46 14.04 -29.94 5.53
CA GLY A 46 13.35 -30.12 4.25
C GLY A 46 11.84 -30.30 4.44
N ILE A 47 11.06 -29.58 3.65
CA ILE A 47 9.61 -29.59 3.71
C ILE A 47 9.05 -29.83 2.31
N ALA A 48 8.12 -30.79 2.18
CA ALA A 48 7.41 -31.02 0.93
C ALA A 48 6.55 -29.80 0.57
N VAL A 49 6.58 -29.41 -0.70
CA VAL A 49 5.73 -28.29 -1.17
C VAL A 49 4.27 -28.71 -1.15
N PRO A 50 3.40 -28.06 -0.37
CA PRO A 50 1.99 -28.38 -0.28
C PRO A 50 1.25 -28.09 -1.59
N SER A 51 0.10 -28.74 -1.80
CA SER A 51 -0.73 -28.55 -3.01
C SER A 51 -1.71 -27.37 -2.90
N ASN A 52 -2.03 -26.96 -1.66
CA ASN A 52 -3.00 -25.92 -1.35
C ASN A 52 -2.68 -25.24 0.00
N TRP A 53 -3.41 -24.16 0.32
CA TRP A 53 -3.20 -23.41 1.56
C TRP A 53 -3.62 -24.15 2.83
N LEU A 54 -4.55 -25.09 2.76
CA LEU A 54 -4.90 -25.95 3.91
C LEU A 54 -3.69 -26.79 4.34
N GLU A 55 -3.08 -27.53 3.41
CA GLU A 55 -1.86 -28.30 3.66
C GLU A 55 -0.68 -27.41 4.08
N ALA A 56 -0.57 -26.22 3.51
CA ALA A 56 0.46 -25.25 3.88
C ALA A 56 0.35 -24.83 5.35
N PHE A 57 -0.83 -24.51 5.80
CA PHE A 57 -1.05 -24.10 7.20
C PHE A 57 -1.07 -25.29 8.16
N GLU A 58 -1.41 -26.51 7.70
CA GLU A 58 -1.20 -27.74 8.46
C GLU A 58 0.29 -27.93 8.76
N THR A 59 1.13 -27.86 7.74
CA THR A 59 2.59 -27.93 7.90
C THR A 59 3.11 -26.89 8.86
N LEU A 60 2.70 -25.62 8.72
CA LEU A 60 3.07 -24.55 9.65
C LEU A 60 2.62 -24.86 11.08
N THR A 61 1.42 -25.39 11.26
CA THR A 61 0.88 -25.74 12.58
C THR A 61 1.72 -26.82 13.25
N HIS A 62 2.07 -27.88 12.54
CA HIS A 62 2.95 -28.94 13.05
C HIS A 62 4.33 -28.43 13.42
N LEU A 63 4.91 -27.52 12.63
CA LEU A 63 6.19 -26.89 12.96
C LEU A 63 6.10 -26.04 14.22
N ILE A 64 5.02 -25.28 14.38
CA ILE A 64 4.75 -24.48 15.58
C ILE A 64 4.60 -25.38 16.84
N GLU A 65 3.83 -26.47 16.74
CA GLU A 65 3.59 -27.41 17.84
C GLU A 65 4.87 -28.12 18.31
N ASN A 66 5.78 -28.39 17.38
CA ASN A 66 7.08 -29.02 17.67
C ASN A 66 8.18 -28.02 18.06
N SER A 67 7.90 -26.71 18.04
CA SER A 67 8.85 -25.69 18.48
C SER A 67 8.90 -25.55 20.00
N ASP A 68 9.95 -24.92 20.51
CA ASP A 68 10.06 -24.64 21.95
C ASP A 68 8.82 -23.84 22.44
N LYS A 69 8.08 -24.44 23.37
CA LYS A 69 6.89 -23.84 23.96
C LYS A 69 7.13 -22.49 24.63
N LYS A 70 8.36 -22.13 24.94
CA LYS A 70 8.74 -20.84 25.52
C LYS A 70 8.94 -19.74 24.47
N GLN A 71 9.13 -20.08 23.22
CA GLN A 71 9.44 -19.14 22.15
C GLN A 71 8.20 -18.47 21.56
N ASN A 72 8.24 -17.16 21.39
CA ASN A 72 7.22 -16.45 20.61
C ASN A 72 7.39 -16.74 19.12
N ILE A 73 6.27 -16.86 18.43
CA ILE A 73 6.23 -17.10 16.98
C ILE A 73 5.43 -15.99 16.33
N VAL A 74 6.05 -15.32 15.37
CA VAL A 74 5.43 -14.24 14.61
C VAL A 74 5.27 -14.71 13.17
N VAL A 75 4.04 -14.85 12.71
CA VAL A 75 3.71 -15.14 11.32
C VAL A 75 3.31 -13.84 10.66
N PHE A 76 4.14 -13.34 9.77
CA PHE A 76 3.90 -12.10 9.05
C PHE A 76 3.61 -12.39 7.57
N LEU A 77 2.34 -12.21 7.17
CA LEU A 77 1.87 -12.35 5.80
C LEU A 77 1.78 -10.97 5.16
N ASP A 78 2.79 -10.63 4.40
CA ASP A 78 2.91 -9.36 3.70
C ASP A 78 2.29 -9.45 2.31
N GLU A 79 1.70 -8.37 1.82
CA GLU A 79 0.93 -8.30 0.58
C GLU A 79 -0.11 -9.44 0.49
N LEU A 80 -0.89 -9.59 1.56
CA LEU A 80 -1.93 -10.60 1.69
C LEU A 80 -2.90 -10.66 0.48
N PRO A 81 -3.29 -9.53 -0.16
CA PRO A 81 -4.12 -9.56 -1.36
C PRO A 81 -3.54 -10.40 -2.51
N TRP A 82 -2.21 -10.47 -2.61
CA TRP A 82 -1.54 -11.27 -3.65
C TRP A 82 -1.43 -12.77 -3.29
N LEU A 83 -1.46 -13.11 -2.01
CA LEU A 83 -1.57 -14.50 -1.52
C LEU A 83 -3.00 -15.02 -1.64
N ALA A 84 -3.97 -14.18 -1.27
CA ALA A 84 -5.39 -14.53 -1.18
C ALA A 84 -6.14 -14.24 -2.50
N THR A 85 -5.67 -14.83 -3.61
CA THR A 85 -6.40 -14.73 -4.88
C THR A 85 -7.74 -15.49 -4.82
N PRO A 86 -8.77 -15.11 -5.60
CA PRO A 86 -10.12 -15.68 -5.47
C PRO A 86 -10.20 -17.22 -5.56
N LYS A 87 -9.29 -17.84 -6.32
CA LYS A 87 -9.25 -19.30 -6.50
C LYS A 87 -8.33 -20.02 -5.50
N SER A 88 -7.55 -19.28 -4.70
CA SER A 88 -6.55 -19.88 -3.81
C SER A 88 -7.14 -20.48 -2.54
N LYS A 89 -8.34 -20.06 -2.13
CA LYS A 89 -8.98 -20.41 -0.84
C LYS A 89 -8.10 -20.12 0.38
N MET A 90 -7.20 -19.15 0.24
CA MET A 90 -6.21 -18.84 1.27
C MET A 90 -6.87 -18.25 2.53
N LEU A 91 -7.88 -17.38 2.36
CA LEU A 91 -8.58 -16.77 3.50
C LEU A 91 -9.39 -17.78 4.28
N GLU A 92 -10.03 -18.72 3.60
CA GLU A 92 -10.77 -19.81 4.24
C GLU A 92 -9.84 -20.74 5.03
N ALA A 93 -8.68 -21.06 4.47
CA ALA A 93 -7.66 -21.83 5.18
C ALA A 93 -7.09 -21.07 6.39
N LEU A 94 -6.79 -19.77 6.22
CA LEU A 94 -6.30 -18.92 7.31
C LEU A 94 -7.31 -18.81 8.45
N ASP A 95 -8.58 -18.61 8.11
CA ASP A 95 -9.69 -18.58 9.05
C ASP A 95 -9.80 -19.88 9.84
N TYR A 96 -9.78 -21.02 9.15
CA TYR A 96 -9.85 -22.33 9.78
C TYR A 96 -8.70 -22.56 10.78
N TYR A 97 -7.44 -22.32 10.35
CA TYR A 97 -6.29 -22.56 11.22
C TYR A 97 -6.19 -21.55 12.36
N TRP A 98 -6.54 -20.29 12.12
CA TRP A 98 -6.60 -19.28 13.17
C TRP A 98 -7.58 -19.69 14.27
N ASN A 99 -8.82 -19.99 13.91
CA ASN A 99 -9.86 -20.27 14.90
C ASN A 99 -9.66 -21.62 15.59
N ARG A 100 -9.13 -22.62 14.90
CA ARG A 100 -9.00 -23.98 15.42
C ARG A 100 -7.75 -24.19 16.25
N TYR A 101 -6.63 -23.62 15.85
CA TYR A 101 -5.32 -23.95 16.39
C TYR A 101 -4.57 -22.76 16.99
N TRP A 102 -4.59 -21.58 16.35
CA TRP A 102 -3.66 -20.52 16.69
C TRP A 102 -4.22 -19.50 17.68
N SER A 103 -5.53 -19.21 17.66
CA SER A 103 -6.16 -18.16 18.47
C SER A 103 -6.00 -18.35 19.97
N ASN A 104 -5.91 -19.58 20.45
CA ASN A 104 -5.76 -19.92 21.85
C ASN A 104 -4.29 -19.98 22.32
N ASN A 105 -3.34 -19.85 21.42
CA ASN A 105 -1.93 -19.83 21.73
C ASN A 105 -1.40 -18.38 21.81
N SER A 106 -1.27 -17.85 23.02
CA SER A 106 -0.84 -16.47 23.28
C SER A 106 0.57 -16.13 22.72
N LYS A 107 1.36 -17.14 22.35
CA LYS A 107 2.70 -16.96 21.77
C LYS A 107 2.69 -16.75 20.28
N ILE A 108 1.61 -17.12 19.60
CA ILE A 108 1.45 -16.88 18.18
C ILE A 108 0.93 -15.46 17.94
N LYS A 109 1.64 -14.71 17.13
CA LYS A 109 1.22 -13.41 16.63
C LYS A 109 1.11 -13.48 15.12
N LEU A 110 -0.11 -13.36 14.62
CA LEU A 110 -0.37 -13.27 13.18
C LEU A 110 -0.47 -11.79 12.80
N ILE A 111 0.40 -11.37 11.90
CA ILE A 111 0.40 -10.02 11.33
C ILE A 111 0.09 -10.16 9.85
N VAL A 112 -0.89 -9.39 9.38
CA VAL A 112 -1.24 -9.33 7.97
C VAL A 112 -1.17 -7.91 7.46
N CYS A 113 -0.62 -7.69 6.30
CA CYS A 113 -0.68 -6.38 5.67
C CYS A 113 -0.87 -6.47 4.15
N GLY A 114 -1.22 -5.35 3.53
CA GLY A 114 -1.35 -5.22 2.10
C GLY A 114 -1.35 -3.75 1.69
N SER A 115 -0.94 -3.49 0.46
CA SER A 115 -0.97 -2.16 -0.15
C SER A 115 -2.37 -1.77 -0.61
N ALA A 116 -3.21 -2.73 -1.03
CA ALA A 116 -4.59 -2.51 -1.45
C ALA A 116 -5.51 -2.29 -0.24
N ALA A 117 -5.59 -1.04 0.25
CA ALA A 117 -6.35 -0.68 1.45
C ALA A 117 -7.82 -1.10 1.39
N SER A 118 -8.50 -0.85 0.26
CA SER A 118 -9.91 -1.23 0.08
C SER A 118 -10.12 -2.74 0.12
N TRP A 119 -9.20 -3.53 -0.44
CA TRP A 119 -9.24 -4.98 -0.37
C TRP A 119 -9.10 -5.46 1.08
N MET A 120 -8.14 -4.91 1.83
CA MET A 120 -7.92 -5.22 3.24
C MET A 120 -9.15 -4.89 4.09
N ILE A 121 -9.74 -3.72 3.87
CA ILE A 121 -10.95 -3.29 4.57
C ILE A 121 -12.11 -4.26 4.29
N LYS A 122 -12.35 -4.58 3.01
CA LYS A 122 -13.48 -5.43 2.59
C LYS A 122 -13.30 -6.89 3.03
N ASN A 123 -12.12 -7.46 2.85
CA ASN A 123 -11.90 -8.90 3.00
C ASN A 123 -11.34 -9.31 4.37
N ILE A 124 -10.77 -8.37 5.12
CA ILE A 124 -10.19 -8.66 6.44
C ILE A 124 -10.97 -7.94 7.54
N ILE A 125 -11.13 -6.62 7.46
CA ILE A 125 -11.72 -5.83 8.55
C ILE A 125 -13.24 -6.01 8.62
N TYR A 126 -13.94 -5.93 7.49
CA TYR A 126 -15.39 -6.07 7.40
C TYR A 126 -15.83 -7.44 6.85
N ASN A 127 -14.92 -8.43 6.87
CA ASN A 127 -15.28 -9.78 6.50
C ASN A 127 -16.37 -10.31 7.44
N LYS A 128 -17.47 -10.79 6.88
CA LYS A 128 -18.57 -11.43 7.64
C LYS A 128 -18.31 -12.91 7.93
N GLY A 129 -17.15 -13.44 7.57
CA GLY A 129 -16.71 -14.81 7.83
C GLY A 129 -16.06 -14.97 9.21
N GLY A 130 -15.33 -16.05 9.40
CA GLY A 130 -14.75 -16.43 10.68
C GLY A 130 -13.59 -15.55 11.17
N LEU A 131 -13.02 -14.70 10.32
CA LEU A 131 -12.07 -13.65 10.73
C LEU A 131 -12.76 -12.43 11.38
N TYR A 132 -14.08 -12.38 11.36
CA TYR A 132 -14.86 -11.32 11.99
C TYR A 132 -14.56 -11.26 13.51
N ASN A 133 -14.33 -10.06 14.03
CA ASN A 133 -13.95 -9.81 15.44
C ASN A 133 -12.66 -10.51 15.92
N ARG A 134 -11.80 -11.00 15.01
CA ARG A 134 -10.52 -11.63 15.38
C ARG A 134 -9.34 -10.65 15.33
N ILE A 135 -9.54 -9.48 14.75
CA ILE A 135 -8.51 -8.44 14.69
C ILE A 135 -8.40 -7.78 16.06
N THR A 136 -7.26 -7.98 16.72
CA THR A 136 -6.98 -7.40 18.03
C THR A 136 -6.43 -5.98 17.94
N ARG A 137 -5.71 -5.65 16.87
CA ARG A 137 -5.13 -4.33 16.60
C ARG A 137 -5.10 -4.06 15.10
N GLN A 138 -5.43 -2.83 14.75
CA GLN A 138 -5.36 -2.33 13.39
C GLN A 138 -4.52 -1.07 13.35
N PHE A 139 -3.60 -1.01 12.39
CA PHE A 139 -2.76 0.16 12.16
C PHE A 139 -2.92 0.60 10.70
N ARG A 140 -3.30 1.85 10.51
CA ARG A 140 -3.21 2.50 9.22
C ARG A 140 -1.94 3.35 9.23
N LEU A 141 -0.99 3.04 8.35
CA LEU A 141 0.21 3.85 8.19
C LEU A 141 -0.10 4.98 7.22
N GLU A 142 -0.18 6.17 7.77
CA GLU A 142 -0.28 7.41 6.99
C GLU A 142 1.13 7.88 6.56
N PRO A 143 1.24 8.72 5.53
CA PRO A 143 2.45 9.47 5.27
C PRO A 143 2.89 10.26 6.50
N PHE A 144 4.16 10.61 6.58
CA PHE A 144 4.66 11.43 7.68
C PHE A 144 3.98 12.80 7.69
N SER A 145 3.65 13.28 8.87
CA SER A 145 3.30 14.68 9.09
C SER A 145 4.50 15.59 8.78
N LEU A 146 4.26 16.89 8.67
CA LEU A 146 5.35 17.86 8.44
C LEU A 146 6.44 17.78 9.52
N LYS A 147 6.04 17.55 10.79
CA LYS A 147 6.98 17.38 11.90
C LYS A 147 7.80 16.09 11.74
N GLU A 148 7.14 14.95 11.51
CA GLU A 148 7.82 13.67 11.31
C GLU A 148 8.71 13.68 10.07
N THR A 149 8.31 14.39 9.00
CA THR A 149 9.15 14.63 7.83
C THR A 149 10.43 15.34 8.21
N LYS A 150 10.35 16.42 9.00
CA LYS A 150 11.53 17.14 9.48
C LYS A 150 12.42 16.27 10.34
N ASP A 151 11.83 15.53 11.29
CA ASP A 151 12.57 14.64 12.19
C ASP A 151 13.27 13.53 11.41
N PHE A 152 12.59 12.94 10.43
CA PHE A 152 13.14 11.94 9.52
C PHE A 152 14.30 12.49 8.68
N LEU A 153 14.16 13.68 8.09
CA LEU A 153 15.22 14.30 7.31
C LEU A 153 16.43 14.61 8.18
N SER A 154 16.21 15.13 9.39
CA SER A 154 17.28 15.43 10.34
C SER A 154 18.04 14.17 10.77
N SER A 155 17.34 13.07 11.03
CA SER A 155 17.96 11.76 11.36
C SER A 155 18.81 11.20 10.20
N ASN A 156 18.42 11.52 8.96
CA ASN A 156 19.18 11.18 7.75
C ASN A 156 20.22 12.25 7.35
N ARG A 157 20.56 13.18 8.28
CA ARG A 157 21.56 14.24 8.09
C ARG A 157 21.20 15.26 7.00
N VAL A 158 19.94 15.34 6.60
CA VAL A 158 19.43 16.37 5.69
C VAL A 158 18.88 17.52 6.52
N GLN A 159 19.70 18.56 6.73
CA GLN A 159 19.35 19.70 7.56
C GLN A 159 18.69 20.79 6.74
N LEU A 160 17.38 20.95 6.89
CA LEU A 160 16.57 21.95 6.24
C LEU A 160 15.80 22.79 7.27
N ASN A 161 15.62 24.09 6.98
CA ASN A 161 14.73 24.91 7.77
C ASN A 161 13.25 24.53 7.50
N TYR A 162 12.33 25.01 8.32
CA TYR A 162 10.91 24.66 8.21
C TYR A 162 10.28 25.02 6.86
N ARG A 163 10.67 26.13 6.25
CA ARG A 163 10.19 26.52 4.93
C ARG A 163 10.60 25.51 3.87
N HIS A 164 11.86 25.11 3.85
CA HIS A 164 12.36 24.12 2.90
C HIS A 164 11.79 22.73 3.15
N VAL A 165 11.53 22.35 4.42
CA VAL A 165 10.81 21.11 4.73
C VAL A 165 9.39 21.15 4.17
N LEU A 166 8.69 22.29 4.28
CA LEU A 166 7.35 22.47 3.71
C LEU A 166 7.38 22.35 2.17
N GLU A 167 8.37 22.95 1.51
CA GLU A 167 8.56 22.85 0.05
C GLU A 167 8.72 21.37 -0.37
N ILE A 168 9.56 20.59 0.31
CA ILE A 168 9.72 19.16 0.08
C ILE A 168 8.42 18.40 0.36
N TYR A 169 7.75 18.71 1.46
CA TYR A 169 6.49 18.06 1.85
C TYR A 169 5.40 18.24 0.80
N MET A 170 5.23 19.45 0.27
CA MET A 170 4.24 19.75 -0.78
C MET A 170 4.50 18.99 -2.10
N VAL A 171 5.69 18.45 -2.28
CA VAL A 171 6.07 17.66 -3.46
C VAL A 171 6.00 16.16 -3.21
N THR A 172 6.34 15.73 -2.00
CA THR A 172 6.50 14.31 -1.63
C THR A 172 5.33 13.74 -0.82
N GLY A 173 4.46 14.61 -0.29
CA GLY A 173 3.36 14.22 0.58
C GLY A 173 3.82 13.56 1.89
N GLY A 174 5.08 13.76 2.31
CA GLY A 174 5.63 13.11 3.50
C GLY A 174 5.83 11.59 3.35
N VAL A 175 5.80 11.06 2.13
CA VAL A 175 6.02 9.63 1.87
C VAL A 175 7.50 9.28 2.13
N PRO A 176 7.79 8.40 3.11
CA PRO A 176 9.17 8.10 3.51
C PRO A 176 10.06 7.64 2.36
N TYR A 177 9.50 6.88 1.43
CA TYR A 177 10.23 6.40 0.25
C TYR A 177 10.81 7.56 -0.57
N TYR A 178 10.04 8.59 -0.87
CA TYR A 178 10.54 9.75 -1.60
C TYR A 178 11.56 10.53 -0.78
N LEU A 179 11.35 10.66 0.54
CA LEU A 179 12.25 11.38 1.42
C LEU A 179 13.65 10.75 1.50
N THR A 180 13.79 9.44 1.29
CA THR A 180 15.10 8.76 1.26
C THR A 180 15.96 9.16 0.06
N HIS A 181 15.38 9.77 -0.98
CA HIS A 181 16.10 10.21 -2.18
C HIS A 181 16.69 11.61 -2.07
N LEU A 182 16.41 12.34 -0.98
CA LEU A 182 16.99 13.66 -0.79
C LEU A 182 18.50 13.57 -0.46
N ARG A 183 19.26 14.45 -1.09
CA ARG A 183 20.72 14.52 -0.94
C ARG A 183 21.09 15.62 0.03
N GLN A 184 21.96 15.30 0.99
CA GLN A 184 22.37 16.17 2.11
C GLN A 184 22.96 17.53 1.69
N LYS A 185 23.70 17.57 0.57
CA LYS A 185 24.44 18.76 0.13
C LYS A 185 23.64 19.68 -0.82
N LEU A 186 22.41 19.29 -1.16
CA LEU A 186 21.57 20.05 -2.07
C LEU A 186 20.54 20.88 -1.31
N SER A 187 20.20 22.04 -1.84
CA SER A 187 19.07 22.84 -1.36
C SER A 187 17.74 22.11 -1.63
N ALA A 188 16.64 22.55 -1.05
CA ALA A 188 15.32 22.01 -1.32
C ALA A 188 14.97 22.09 -2.81
N ALA A 189 15.20 23.23 -3.45
CA ALA A 189 14.96 23.43 -4.88
C ALA A 189 15.78 22.48 -5.75
N GLN A 190 17.07 22.29 -5.45
CA GLN A 190 17.94 21.38 -6.19
C GLN A 190 17.51 19.89 -6.01
N ASN A 191 17.07 19.52 -4.80
CA ASN A 191 16.50 18.19 -4.54
C ASN A 191 15.20 17.97 -5.35
N ILE A 192 14.30 18.96 -5.34
CA ILE A 192 13.05 18.89 -6.12
C ILE A 192 13.37 18.78 -7.60
N ASP A 193 14.29 19.59 -8.14
CA ASP A 193 14.71 19.51 -9.52
C ASP A 193 15.21 18.09 -9.89
N ALA A 194 16.14 17.59 -9.10
CA ALA A 194 16.72 16.25 -9.32
C ALA A 194 15.70 15.12 -9.26
N MET A 195 14.70 15.22 -8.38
CA MET A 195 13.69 14.18 -8.17
C MET A 195 12.52 14.27 -9.16
N ALA A 196 12.10 15.49 -9.54
CA ALA A 196 10.84 15.73 -10.23
C ALA A 196 11.00 16.14 -11.70
N PHE A 197 12.10 16.79 -12.05
CA PHE A 197 12.28 17.40 -13.39
C PHE A 197 13.39 16.77 -14.24
N GLN A 198 14.17 15.86 -13.64
CA GLN A 198 15.13 15.07 -14.40
C GLN A 198 14.50 13.75 -14.85
N PRO A 199 14.78 13.27 -16.10
CA PRO A 199 14.21 12.01 -16.62
C PRO A 199 14.46 10.79 -15.73
N GLN A 200 15.57 10.76 -14.99
CA GLN A 200 15.92 9.69 -14.03
C GLN A 200 15.37 9.94 -12.62
N GLY A 201 14.71 11.08 -12.42
CA GLY A 201 14.14 11.44 -11.11
C GLY A 201 13.02 10.51 -10.69
N ILE A 202 13.02 10.14 -9.41
CA ILE A 202 12.02 9.18 -8.88
C ILE A 202 10.59 9.68 -9.07
N LEU A 203 10.32 10.94 -8.77
CA LEU A 203 8.98 11.53 -8.92
C LEU A 203 8.60 11.75 -10.39
N TYR A 204 9.60 11.87 -11.29
CA TYR A 204 9.33 11.97 -12.71
C TYR A 204 8.75 10.68 -13.30
N GLN A 205 9.16 9.52 -12.78
CA GLN A 205 8.80 8.21 -13.34
C GLN A 205 7.67 7.49 -12.59
N ASP A 206 7.49 7.77 -11.29
CA ASP A 206 6.76 6.89 -10.37
C ASP A 206 5.23 6.95 -10.49
N PHE A 207 4.63 7.96 -11.11
CA PHE A 207 3.18 8.16 -11.07
C PHE A 207 2.40 6.97 -11.63
N GLU A 208 2.69 6.53 -12.83
CA GLU A 208 2.05 5.37 -13.45
C GLU A 208 2.40 4.07 -12.72
N ILE A 209 3.65 3.93 -12.26
CA ILE A 209 4.11 2.77 -11.50
C ILE A 209 3.37 2.64 -10.18
N LEU A 210 3.16 3.75 -9.47
CA LEU A 210 2.42 3.81 -8.22
C LEU A 210 0.99 3.28 -8.42
N PHE A 211 0.25 3.81 -9.39
CA PHE A 211 -1.12 3.36 -9.65
C PHE A 211 -1.17 1.90 -10.12
N ALA A 212 -0.27 1.46 -10.99
CA ALA A 212 -0.15 0.06 -11.41
C ALA A 212 0.20 -0.89 -10.24
N SER A 213 0.90 -0.41 -9.22
CA SER A 213 1.19 -1.20 -8.03
C SER A 213 -0.02 -1.41 -7.12
N LEU A 214 -0.93 -0.43 -7.08
CA LEU A 214 -2.08 -0.39 -6.17
C LEU A 214 -3.37 -0.94 -6.78
N PHE A 215 -3.54 -0.83 -8.11
CA PHE A 215 -4.80 -1.13 -8.78
C PHE A 215 -4.56 -1.96 -10.05
N ASP A 216 -5.47 -2.91 -10.31
CA ASP A 216 -5.39 -3.76 -11.52
C ASP A 216 -5.76 -2.98 -12.80
N ASP A 217 -6.73 -2.03 -12.69
CA ASP A 217 -7.17 -1.18 -13.81
C ASP A 217 -6.61 0.25 -13.64
N GLU A 218 -5.29 0.42 -13.52
CA GLU A 218 -4.63 1.67 -13.15
C GLU A 218 -5.04 2.87 -14.02
N HIS A 219 -5.27 2.64 -15.32
CA HIS A 219 -5.66 3.69 -16.25
C HIS A 219 -7.03 4.32 -15.91
N GLN A 220 -7.96 3.56 -15.31
CA GLN A 220 -9.24 4.09 -14.86
C GLN A 220 -9.09 4.94 -13.59
N TYR A 221 -8.21 4.55 -12.69
CA TYR A 221 -7.91 5.31 -11.48
C TYR A 221 -7.15 6.60 -11.78
N THR A 222 -6.17 6.55 -12.68
CA THR A 222 -5.44 7.74 -13.13
C THR A 222 -6.32 8.72 -13.90
N ASP A 223 -7.33 8.22 -14.66
CA ASP A 223 -8.34 9.05 -15.32
C ASP A 223 -9.15 9.85 -14.30
N ILE A 224 -9.66 9.20 -13.24
CA ILE A 224 -10.36 9.86 -12.14
C ILE A 224 -9.48 10.93 -11.48
N ILE A 225 -8.24 10.60 -11.15
CA ILE A 225 -7.33 11.53 -10.47
C ILE A 225 -7.05 12.75 -11.34
N ARG A 226 -6.87 12.58 -12.66
CA ARG A 226 -6.67 13.69 -13.61
C ARG A 226 -7.88 14.62 -13.62
N VAL A 227 -9.08 14.07 -13.72
CA VAL A 227 -10.31 14.91 -13.70
C VAL A 227 -10.44 15.65 -12.36
N VAL A 228 -10.24 14.99 -11.23
CA VAL A 228 -10.34 15.66 -9.92
C VAL A 228 -9.28 16.75 -9.75
N ALA A 229 -8.06 16.55 -10.28
CA ALA A 229 -6.96 17.52 -10.18
C ALA A 229 -7.25 18.85 -10.90
N GLU A 230 -8.13 18.85 -11.93
CA GLU A 230 -8.57 20.04 -12.63
C GLU A 230 -9.53 20.90 -11.77
N HIS A 231 -10.10 20.33 -10.69
CA HIS A 231 -11.12 20.96 -9.84
C HIS A 231 -10.58 21.22 -8.42
N ARG A 232 -9.86 22.33 -8.25
CA ARG A 232 -9.20 22.70 -6.99
C ARG A 232 -10.08 22.62 -5.75
N TYR A 233 -11.36 22.99 -5.87
CA TYR A 233 -12.30 23.04 -4.75
C TYR A 233 -13.16 21.78 -4.61
N GLY A 234 -12.91 20.78 -5.48
CA GLY A 234 -13.66 19.54 -5.56
C GLY A 234 -14.69 19.55 -6.68
N ILE A 235 -15.09 18.34 -7.08
CA ILE A 235 -16.08 18.09 -8.13
C ILE A 235 -17.14 17.14 -7.61
N MET A 236 -18.39 17.36 -8.01
CA MET A 236 -19.52 16.50 -7.64
C MET A 236 -19.36 15.10 -8.26
N GLN A 237 -19.68 14.06 -7.51
CA GLN A 237 -19.51 12.66 -7.91
C GLN A 237 -20.09 12.34 -9.29
N GLU A 238 -21.32 12.80 -9.56
CA GLU A 238 -22.00 12.52 -10.84
C GLU A 238 -21.29 13.20 -12.00
N GLU A 239 -20.83 14.43 -11.82
CA GLU A 239 -20.10 15.20 -12.80
C GLU A 239 -18.71 14.61 -13.05
N LEU A 240 -18.00 14.25 -12.01
CA LEU A 240 -16.71 13.56 -12.06
C LEU A 240 -16.79 12.30 -12.93
N LEU A 241 -17.76 11.42 -12.64
CA LEU A 241 -17.89 10.17 -13.38
C LEU A 241 -18.32 10.38 -14.84
N LYS A 242 -19.03 11.48 -15.16
CA LYS A 242 -19.37 11.85 -16.54
C LYS A 242 -18.17 12.37 -17.33
N GLN A 243 -17.25 13.06 -16.68
CA GLN A 243 -16.04 13.60 -17.33
C GLN A 243 -14.96 12.54 -17.54
N CYS A 244 -14.96 11.46 -16.77
CA CYS A 244 -14.01 10.36 -16.95
C CYS A 244 -14.26 9.62 -18.27
N LYS A 245 -13.19 9.36 -19.03
CA LYS A 245 -13.26 8.70 -20.34
C LYS A 245 -13.33 7.17 -20.25
N HIS A 246 -12.69 6.60 -19.22
CA HIS A 246 -12.50 5.15 -19.09
C HIS A 246 -13.29 4.54 -17.91
N VAL A 247 -14.10 5.34 -17.23
CA VAL A 247 -14.85 4.92 -16.06
C VAL A 247 -16.35 4.97 -16.35
N THR A 248 -17.04 3.86 -16.15
CA THR A 248 -18.50 3.81 -16.30
C THR A 248 -19.19 4.52 -15.13
N SER A 249 -20.18 5.35 -15.43
CA SER A 249 -21.08 5.90 -14.41
C SER A 249 -21.88 4.76 -13.76
N GLY A 250 -21.93 4.73 -12.42
CA GLY A 250 -22.68 3.72 -11.67
C GLY A 250 -21.86 3.05 -10.58
N GLY A 251 -22.29 1.86 -10.13
CA GLY A 251 -21.72 1.18 -8.96
C GLY A 251 -20.20 0.93 -9.04
N ARG A 252 -19.70 0.56 -10.22
CA ARG A 252 -18.25 0.32 -10.43
C ARG A 252 -17.43 1.62 -10.34
N GLY A 253 -17.94 2.73 -10.88
CA GLY A 253 -17.28 4.02 -10.75
C GLY A 253 -17.23 4.49 -9.29
N ILE A 254 -18.34 4.35 -8.56
CA ILE A 254 -18.42 4.67 -7.13
C ILE A 254 -17.46 3.79 -6.31
N GLU A 255 -17.31 2.52 -6.64
CA GLU A 255 -16.35 1.63 -5.99
C GLU A 255 -14.92 2.13 -6.18
N LYS A 256 -14.55 2.58 -7.39
CA LYS A 256 -13.23 3.15 -7.66
C LYS A 256 -12.96 4.43 -6.87
N LEU A 257 -13.97 5.31 -6.72
CA LEU A 257 -13.85 6.51 -5.87
C LEU A 257 -13.58 6.14 -4.41
N LYS A 258 -14.30 5.15 -3.88
CA LYS A 258 -14.08 4.64 -2.52
C LYS A 258 -12.69 4.00 -2.36
N ASN A 259 -12.20 3.31 -3.38
CA ASN A 259 -10.86 2.73 -3.37
C ASN A 259 -9.77 3.81 -3.32
N LEU A 260 -9.91 4.88 -4.11
CA LEU A 260 -9.01 6.03 -4.09
C LEU A 260 -9.05 6.78 -2.75
N GLU A 261 -10.22 6.90 -2.15
CA GLU A 261 -10.38 7.50 -0.82
C GLU A 261 -9.73 6.63 0.27
N ALA A 262 -9.96 5.32 0.23
CA ALA A 262 -9.32 4.36 1.14
C ALA A 262 -7.80 4.33 0.98
N ALA A 263 -7.30 4.54 -0.24
CA ALA A 263 -5.86 4.62 -0.52
C ALA A 263 -5.23 5.98 -0.19
N GLY A 264 -6.04 6.99 0.17
CA GLY A 264 -5.56 8.31 0.60
C GLY A 264 -5.29 9.31 -0.53
N PHE A 265 -5.75 9.03 -1.75
CA PHE A 265 -5.62 9.98 -2.87
C PHE A 265 -6.70 11.05 -2.86
N LEU A 266 -7.93 10.67 -2.50
CA LEU A 266 -9.09 11.54 -2.49
C LEU A 266 -9.67 11.67 -1.09
N THR A 267 -10.40 12.76 -0.87
CA THR A 267 -11.34 12.89 0.24
C THR A 267 -12.71 13.27 -0.29
N SER A 268 -13.75 12.70 0.31
CA SER A 268 -15.13 13.08 0.03
C SER A 268 -15.66 14.05 1.09
N PHE A 269 -16.53 14.96 0.67
CA PHE A 269 -17.24 15.87 1.55
C PHE A 269 -18.63 16.19 1.01
N LEU A 270 -19.52 16.62 1.89
CA LEU A 270 -20.86 17.05 1.52
C LEU A 270 -20.89 18.58 1.39
N SER A 271 -21.59 19.07 0.39
CA SER A 271 -21.90 20.49 0.33
C SER A 271 -22.84 20.88 1.47
N ASP A 272 -22.61 22.03 2.08
CA ASP A 272 -23.36 22.51 3.24
C ASP A 272 -24.88 22.49 2.99
N GLY A 273 -25.63 21.94 3.94
CA GLY A 273 -27.11 21.89 3.92
C GLY A 273 -27.77 20.78 3.07
N ARG A 274 -27.05 19.88 2.42
CA ARG A 274 -27.66 18.82 1.58
C ARG A 274 -27.40 17.40 2.14
N ARG A 275 -28.46 16.76 2.62
CA ARG A 275 -28.43 15.34 3.00
C ARG A 275 -28.38 14.47 1.74
N LYS A 276 -27.31 13.67 1.57
CA LYS A 276 -27.11 12.57 0.59
C LYS A 276 -27.05 12.90 -0.91
N LYS A 277 -27.49 14.05 -1.40
CA LYS A 277 -27.31 14.44 -2.80
C LYS A 277 -26.23 15.53 -2.86
N GLY A 278 -25.09 15.20 -3.46
CA GLY A 278 -23.98 16.14 -3.65
C GLY A 278 -22.73 15.78 -2.88
N ILE A 279 -22.28 14.52 -2.98
CA ILE A 279 -20.92 14.13 -2.53
C ILE A 279 -19.94 14.75 -3.51
N TYR A 280 -18.99 15.52 -2.98
CA TYR A 280 -17.87 16.09 -3.71
C TYR A 280 -16.60 15.33 -3.39
N TYR A 281 -15.71 15.23 -4.37
CA TYR A 281 -14.37 14.65 -4.20
C TYR A 281 -13.30 15.69 -4.49
N ARG A 282 -12.23 15.66 -3.69
CA ARG A 282 -11.06 16.51 -3.85
C ARG A 282 -9.80 15.68 -3.73
N LEU A 283 -8.80 16.00 -4.54
CA LEU A 283 -7.46 15.45 -4.46
C LEU A 283 -6.77 15.94 -3.19
N ILE A 284 -6.19 15.03 -2.41
CA ILE A 284 -5.46 15.33 -1.18
C ILE A 284 -4.02 14.79 -1.20
N ASP A 285 -3.66 13.94 -2.16
CA ASP A 285 -2.30 13.45 -2.32
C ASP A 285 -1.44 14.52 -2.96
N GLU A 286 -0.46 15.05 -2.21
CA GLU A 286 0.40 16.15 -2.61
C GLU A 286 1.26 15.78 -3.83
N TYR A 287 1.79 14.54 -3.84
CA TYR A 287 2.60 14.08 -4.98
C TYR A 287 1.78 14.04 -6.27
N SER A 288 0.59 13.44 -6.25
CA SER A 288 -0.28 13.41 -7.44
C SER A 288 -0.67 14.81 -7.89
N ALA A 289 -0.98 15.72 -6.95
CA ALA A 289 -1.30 17.10 -7.28
C ALA A 289 -0.10 17.83 -7.93
N PHE A 290 1.09 17.62 -7.38
CA PHE A 290 2.33 18.19 -7.92
C PHE A 290 2.67 17.61 -9.31
N TYR A 291 2.60 16.27 -9.45
CA TYR A 291 2.88 15.58 -10.70
C TYR A 291 1.99 16.07 -11.85
N LEU A 292 0.69 16.09 -11.64
CA LEU A 292 -0.28 16.46 -12.67
C LEU A 292 -0.18 17.94 -13.06
N LYS A 293 0.18 18.79 -12.11
CA LYS A 293 0.32 20.23 -12.36
C LYS A 293 1.63 20.60 -13.04
N TRP A 294 2.74 19.94 -12.71
CA TRP A 294 4.07 20.39 -13.10
C TRP A 294 4.86 19.38 -13.95
N ILE A 295 4.81 18.09 -13.62
CA ILE A 295 5.64 17.08 -14.28
C ILE A 295 4.97 16.58 -15.56
N GLU A 296 3.70 16.20 -15.51
CA GLU A 296 2.99 15.63 -16.67
C GLU A 296 2.94 16.59 -17.87
N PRO A 297 2.67 17.90 -17.72
CA PRO A 297 2.72 18.84 -18.84
C PRO A 297 4.09 18.97 -19.48
N LEU A 298 5.16 18.94 -18.69
CA LEU A 298 6.54 18.95 -19.20
C LEU A 298 6.86 17.67 -19.99
N LYS A 299 6.48 16.50 -19.49
CA LYS A 299 6.64 15.23 -20.23
C LYS A 299 5.94 15.29 -21.58
N LYS A 300 4.70 15.78 -21.61
CA LYS A 300 3.91 15.92 -22.85
C LYS A 300 4.55 16.90 -23.84
N SER A 301 5.12 17.99 -23.36
CA SER A 301 5.82 18.97 -24.20
C SER A 301 7.10 18.39 -24.79
N SER A 302 7.94 17.74 -23.97
CA SER A 302 9.20 17.12 -24.44
C SER A 302 8.97 16.04 -25.48
N GLN A 303 7.90 15.24 -25.36
CA GLN A 303 7.55 14.21 -26.35
C GLN A 303 7.07 14.80 -27.70
N LYS A 304 6.47 15.99 -27.68
CA LYS A 304 6.10 16.68 -28.93
C LYS A 304 7.32 17.16 -29.68
N PHE A 305 8.33 17.69 -29.00
CA PHE A 305 9.57 18.16 -29.64
C PHE A 305 10.40 17.00 -30.20
N SER A 306 10.47 15.85 -29.53
CA SER A 306 11.21 14.68 -30.02
C SER A 306 10.58 13.97 -31.22
N LYS A 307 9.34 14.28 -31.60
CA LYS A 307 8.66 13.77 -32.81
C LYS A 307 8.79 14.67 -34.01
N ILE A 308 9.36 15.87 -33.86
CA ILE A 308 9.52 16.89 -34.91
C ILE A 308 10.99 16.95 -35.36
N SER A 309 11.92 16.38 -34.64
CA SER A 309 13.32 16.13 -34.99
C SER A 309 13.52 14.73 -35.54
#